data_d1254a77fdfa6c9a83bc242527a9692f
#
_entry.id   d1254a77fdfa6c9a83bc242527a9692f
#
_cell.length_a   1.000
_cell.length_b   1.000
_cell.length_c   1.000
_cell.angle_alpha   90.00
_cell.angle_beta   90.00
_cell.angle_gamma   90.00
#
_symmetry.space_group_name_H-M   'P 1'
#
loop_
_entity.id
_entity.type
_entity.pdbx_description
1 polymer ?
#
loop_
_entity_poly.entity_id
_entity_poly.type
_entity_poly.pdbx_seq_one_letter_code
_entity_poly.pdbx_strand_id
1 'polypeptide(L)'
;MAFLNENEWIRLNEIAYNISFIYTVEEMQHEILNRWLPFLISYDSAIFARISTAENGSYQFQAPAAFHLSQQAVDVWMQESLNSDAFRWALYTCKGGAFRESMASSDEQVNSSGIYRNFYLPNRLAYSVGLSISFREEPVGLLKLYRQADKPPFSERDMFVLEQLHKHFAYRLVYEAKNNKGKAEKFITKFAKIYTP
;
A
#
# COMPACT_ATOMS: atom_id res chain seq x y z
N MET A 1 14.20 19.97 -4.79
CA MET A 1 13.80 20.23 -3.39
C MET A 1 13.85 18.89 -2.67
N ALA A 2 14.57 18.76 -1.54
CA ALA A 2 14.59 17.50 -0.81
C ALA A 2 13.29 17.37 0.00
N PHE A 3 12.49 16.35 -0.27
CA PHE A 3 11.25 16.08 0.47
C PHE A 3 11.50 15.47 1.85
N LEU A 4 12.67 14.84 2.05
CA LEU A 4 13.04 14.12 3.27
C LEU A 4 14.34 14.68 3.84
N ASN A 5 14.42 14.74 5.17
CA ASN A 5 15.67 14.96 5.88
C ASN A 5 16.49 13.65 5.99
N GLU A 6 17.72 13.76 6.51
CA GLU A 6 18.64 12.61 6.62
C GLU A 6 18.05 11.45 7.45
N ASN A 7 17.42 11.74 8.60
CA ASN A 7 16.83 10.71 9.45
C ASN A 7 15.66 10.00 8.76
N GLU A 8 14.85 10.72 8.01
CA GLU A 8 13.75 10.17 7.24
C GLU A 8 14.26 9.27 6.11
N TRP A 9 15.35 9.65 5.44
CA TRP A 9 16.02 8.81 4.45
C TRP A 9 16.59 7.52 5.05
N ILE A 10 17.21 7.61 6.24
CA ILE A 10 17.68 6.42 6.95
C ILE A 10 16.50 5.49 7.25
N ARG A 11 15.40 6.02 7.80
CA ARG A 11 14.19 5.23 8.08
C ARG A 11 13.58 4.60 6.84
N LEU A 12 13.49 5.33 5.74
CA LEU A 12 12.97 4.82 4.49
C LEU A 12 13.82 3.64 3.96
N ASN A 13 15.13 3.76 4.02
CA ASN A 13 16.05 2.69 3.62
C ASN A 13 15.94 1.46 4.55
N GLU A 14 15.80 1.66 5.88
CA GLU A 14 15.55 0.57 6.83
C GLU A 14 14.25 -0.18 6.49
N ILE A 15 13.17 0.54 6.17
CA ILE A 15 11.89 -0.07 5.75
C ILE A 15 12.08 -0.87 4.46
N ALA A 16 12.70 -0.29 3.45
CA ALA A 16 12.97 -0.96 2.17
C ALA A 16 13.80 -2.23 2.34
N TYR A 17 14.83 -2.17 3.20
CA TYR A 17 15.62 -3.33 3.58
C TYR A 17 14.78 -4.40 4.26
N ASN A 18 14.02 -4.05 5.29
CA ASN A 18 13.19 -4.98 6.06
C ASN A 18 12.14 -5.68 5.19
N ILE A 19 11.49 -4.97 4.27
CA ILE A 19 10.55 -5.56 3.30
C ILE A 19 11.21 -6.70 2.52
N SER A 20 12.48 -6.58 2.19
CA SER A 20 13.20 -7.57 1.38
C SER A 20 13.50 -8.87 2.14
N PHE A 21 13.53 -8.84 3.47
CA PHE A 21 13.92 -9.97 4.32
C PHE A 21 12.76 -10.60 5.12
N ILE A 22 11.59 -10.01 5.10
CA ILE A 22 10.42 -10.54 5.80
C ILE A 22 9.93 -11.84 5.14
N TYR A 23 9.40 -12.80 5.93
CA TYR A 23 9.12 -14.15 5.44
C TYR A 23 7.84 -14.26 4.63
N THR A 24 6.76 -13.61 5.08
CA THR A 24 5.45 -13.69 4.41
C THR A 24 4.93 -12.32 3.98
N VAL A 25 4.00 -12.30 3.05
CA VAL A 25 3.32 -11.07 2.64
C VAL A 25 2.42 -10.56 3.76
N GLU A 26 1.76 -11.46 4.46
CA GLU A 26 0.88 -11.12 5.58
C GLU A 26 1.67 -10.44 6.71
N GLU A 27 2.85 -10.97 7.05
CA GLU A 27 3.74 -10.35 8.03
C GLU A 27 4.23 -8.97 7.54
N MET A 28 4.61 -8.84 6.28
CA MET A 28 4.98 -7.55 5.69
C MET A 28 3.86 -6.53 5.79
N GLN A 29 2.62 -6.91 5.41
CA GLN A 29 1.47 -6.02 5.49
C GLN A 29 1.25 -5.54 6.93
N HIS A 30 1.33 -6.45 7.89
CA HIS A 30 1.16 -6.14 9.31
C HIS A 30 2.26 -5.19 9.83
N GLU A 31 3.54 -5.50 9.59
CA GLU A 31 4.67 -4.69 10.06
C GLU A 31 4.69 -3.30 9.40
N ILE A 32 4.36 -3.21 8.11
CA ILE A 32 4.24 -1.94 7.39
C ILE A 32 3.18 -1.06 8.03
N LEU A 33 1.98 -1.60 8.24
CA LEU A 33 0.84 -0.81 8.70
C LEU A 33 0.93 -0.44 10.19
N ASN A 34 1.49 -1.30 11.03
CA ASN A 34 1.46 -1.10 12.47
C ASN A 34 2.76 -0.52 13.04
N ARG A 35 3.89 -0.68 12.33
CA ARG A 35 5.18 -0.36 12.90
C ARG A 35 6.04 0.56 12.05
N TRP A 36 6.23 0.26 10.76
CA TRP A 36 7.28 0.95 10.00
C TRP A 36 6.81 2.22 9.33
N LEU A 37 5.69 2.17 8.62
CA LEU A 37 5.19 3.33 7.87
C LEU A 37 4.73 4.50 8.77
N PRO A 38 4.17 4.27 9.99
CA PRO A 38 3.82 5.36 10.92
C PRO A 38 4.99 6.26 11.34
N PHE A 39 6.24 5.80 11.23
CA PHE A 39 7.42 6.64 11.47
C PHE A 39 7.64 7.70 10.38
N LEU A 40 7.12 7.50 9.18
CA LEU A 40 7.30 8.40 8.05
C LEU A 40 6.03 9.15 7.69
N ILE A 41 4.88 8.50 7.75
CA ILE A 41 3.59 9.07 7.35
C ILE A 41 2.59 8.86 8.48
N SER A 42 2.03 9.95 9.02
CA SER A 42 0.94 9.85 9.99
C SER A 42 -0.37 9.52 9.29
N TYR A 43 -1.15 8.56 9.80
CA TYR A 43 -2.50 8.22 9.35
C TYR A 43 -3.33 7.67 10.51
N ASP A 44 -4.65 7.64 10.36
CA ASP A 44 -5.60 7.15 11.37
C ASP A 44 -6.00 5.71 11.11
N SER A 45 -6.14 5.36 9.83
CA SER A 45 -6.42 4.00 9.40
C SER A 45 -5.79 3.70 8.05
N ALA A 46 -5.65 2.41 7.76
CA ALA A 46 -5.04 1.96 6.52
C ALA A 46 -5.56 0.59 6.09
N ILE A 47 -5.45 0.30 4.79
CA ILE A 47 -5.67 -1.02 4.21
C ILE A 47 -4.54 -1.32 3.24
N PHE A 48 -3.99 -2.52 3.33
CA PHE A 48 -3.04 -3.04 2.37
C PHE A 48 -3.54 -4.39 1.83
N ALA A 49 -3.93 -4.44 0.57
CA ALA A 49 -4.46 -5.63 -0.09
C ALA A 49 -3.57 -6.09 -1.25
N ARG A 50 -3.51 -7.39 -1.47
CA ARG A 50 -3.01 -7.98 -2.72
C ARG A 50 -4.06 -7.85 -3.80
N ILE A 51 -3.62 -7.84 -5.06
CA ILE A 51 -4.49 -7.88 -6.23
C ILE A 51 -4.14 -9.13 -7.04
N SER A 52 -5.16 -9.83 -7.48
CA SER A 52 -5.04 -10.92 -8.45
C SER A 52 -6.03 -10.70 -9.60
N THR A 53 -5.72 -11.29 -10.74
CA THR A 53 -6.61 -11.30 -11.90
C THR A 53 -7.43 -12.60 -11.86
N ALA A 54 -8.75 -12.49 -11.90
CA ALA A 54 -9.65 -13.63 -12.02
C ALA A 54 -9.63 -14.20 -13.45
N GLU A 55 -10.18 -15.40 -13.65
CA GLU A 55 -10.25 -16.08 -14.96
C GLU A 55 -10.96 -15.23 -16.03
N ASN A 56 -11.92 -14.43 -15.65
CA ASN A 56 -12.64 -13.49 -16.54
C ASN A 56 -11.88 -12.19 -16.81
N GLY A 57 -10.64 -12.04 -16.34
CA GLY A 57 -9.81 -10.85 -16.50
C GLY A 57 -10.11 -9.71 -15.54
N SER A 58 -11.08 -9.85 -14.62
CA SER A 58 -11.35 -8.83 -13.60
C SER A 58 -10.34 -8.89 -12.46
N TYR A 59 -10.05 -7.73 -11.84
CA TYR A 59 -9.22 -7.69 -10.64
C TYR A 59 -10.01 -8.02 -9.38
N GLN A 60 -9.33 -8.67 -8.43
CA GLN A 60 -9.88 -9.03 -7.13
C GLN A 60 -8.88 -8.69 -6.04
N PHE A 61 -9.36 -8.14 -4.92
CA PHE A 61 -8.55 -7.99 -3.72
C PHE A 61 -8.44 -9.30 -2.95
N GLN A 62 -7.26 -9.57 -2.45
CA GLN A 62 -6.95 -10.75 -1.65
C GLN A 62 -6.21 -10.37 -0.38
N ALA A 63 -6.47 -11.13 0.70
CA ALA A 63 -5.75 -11.06 1.96
C ALA A 63 -5.52 -9.59 2.44
N PRO A 64 -6.56 -8.77 2.60
CA PRO A 64 -6.40 -7.40 3.08
C PRO A 64 -5.95 -7.42 4.54
N ALA A 65 -4.85 -6.71 4.85
CA ALA A 65 -4.50 -6.33 6.19
C ALA A 65 -5.01 -4.90 6.44
N ALA A 66 -5.53 -4.65 7.64
CA ALA A 66 -6.07 -3.35 8.00
C ALA A 66 -5.48 -2.84 9.32
N PHE A 67 -5.38 -1.53 9.43
CA PHE A 67 -4.98 -0.82 10.63
C PHE A 67 -6.13 0.08 11.08
N HIS A 68 -6.58 -0.07 12.33
CA HIS A 68 -7.66 0.69 12.97
C HIS A 68 -8.99 0.71 12.17
N LEU A 69 -9.33 -0.41 11.53
CA LEU A 69 -10.62 -0.64 10.88
C LEU A 69 -11.21 -1.96 11.36
N SER A 70 -12.53 -1.99 11.50
CA SER A 70 -13.25 -3.23 11.81
C SER A 70 -13.28 -4.17 10.58
N GLN A 71 -13.48 -5.47 10.80
CA GLN A 71 -13.65 -6.42 9.70
C GLN A 71 -14.81 -6.01 8.78
N GLN A 72 -15.92 -5.56 9.34
CA GLN A 72 -17.07 -5.05 8.55
C GLN A 72 -16.67 -3.88 7.64
N ALA A 73 -15.84 -2.94 8.13
CA ALA A 73 -15.35 -1.83 7.31
C ALA A 73 -14.46 -2.32 6.17
N VAL A 74 -13.61 -3.32 6.42
CA VAL A 74 -12.76 -3.94 5.40
C VAL A 74 -13.60 -4.64 4.33
N ASP A 75 -14.64 -5.37 4.73
CA ASP A 75 -15.54 -6.06 3.79
C ASP A 75 -16.28 -5.07 2.89
N VAL A 76 -16.80 -3.98 3.45
CA VAL A 76 -17.42 -2.89 2.69
C VAL A 76 -16.39 -2.25 1.73
N TRP A 77 -15.18 -1.99 2.21
CA TRP A 77 -14.12 -1.43 1.38
C TRP A 77 -13.80 -2.34 0.19
N MET A 78 -13.69 -3.64 0.39
CA MET A 78 -13.43 -4.61 -0.69
C MET A 78 -14.55 -4.61 -1.73
N GLN A 79 -15.81 -4.54 -1.29
CA GLN A 79 -16.99 -4.55 -2.17
C GLN A 79 -17.09 -3.26 -2.99
N GLU A 80 -16.92 -2.10 -2.35
CA GLU A 80 -17.17 -0.79 -2.96
C GLU A 80 -15.97 -0.30 -3.80
N SER A 81 -14.75 -0.65 -3.42
CA SER A 81 -13.55 -0.10 -4.05
C SER A 81 -13.44 -0.49 -5.52
N LEU A 82 -13.73 -1.73 -5.89
CA LEU A 82 -13.65 -2.17 -7.30
C LEU A 82 -14.70 -1.51 -8.19
N ASN A 83 -15.75 -0.93 -7.58
CA ASN A 83 -16.81 -0.19 -8.28
C ASN A 83 -16.52 1.33 -8.32
N SER A 84 -15.50 1.81 -7.61
CA SER A 84 -15.13 3.23 -7.58
C SER A 84 -14.28 3.61 -8.79
N ASP A 85 -14.61 4.73 -9.44
CA ASP A 85 -13.86 5.26 -10.58
C ASP A 85 -12.41 5.60 -10.21
N ALA A 86 -12.17 6.14 -9.02
CA ALA A 86 -10.83 6.45 -8.53
C ALA A 86 -9.95 5.20 -8.39
N PHE A 87 -10.51 4.08 -7.92
CA PHE A 87 -9.77 2.82 -7.87
C PHE A 87 -9.52 2.22 -9.24
N ARG A 88 -10.53 2.26 -10.11
CA ARG A 88 -10.39 1.79 -11.50
C ARG A 88 -9.30 2.61 -12.21
N TRP A 89 -9.31 3.92 -12.06
CA TRP A 89 -8.27 4.78 -12.59
C TRP A 89 -6.89 4.40 -12.03
N ALA A 90 -6.76 4.20 -10.71
CA ALA A 90 -5.51 3.83 -10.08
C ALA A 90 -4.96 2.48 -10.56
N LEU A 91 -5.84 1.50 -10.80
CA LEU A 91 -5.45 0.17 -11.29
C LEU A 91 -5.11 0.14 -12.78
N TYR A 92 -5.89 0.83 -13.61
CA TYR A 92 -5.76 0.72 -15.06
C TYR A 92 -4.91 1.84 -15.68
N THR A 93 -4.81 3.00 -15.05
CA THR A 93 -4.16 4.18 -15.62
C THR A 93 -2.87 4.55 -14.90
N CYS A 94 -2.83 4.44 -13.58
CA CYS A 94 -1.67 4.85 -12.77
C CYS A 94 -0.45 3.95 -12.95
N LYS A 95 -0.62 2.73 -13.48
CA LYS A 95 0.45 1.75 -13.77
C LYS A 95 1.54 1.63 -12.69
N GLY A 96 1.13 1.80 -11.44
CA GLY A 96 2.02 1.88 -10.28
C GLY A 96 2.45 3.30 -9.95
N GLY A 97 2.25 3.69 -8.69
CA GLY A 97 2.60 5.00 -8.16
C GLY A 97 1.63 5.47 -7.08
N ALA A 98 2.02 6.53 -6.38
CA ALA A 98 1.18 7.16 -5.39
C ALA A 98 0.10 8.03 -6.05
N PHE A 99 -1.09 8.05 -5.46
CA PHE A 99 -2.22 8.83 -5.99
C PHE A 99 -3.12 9.34 -4.86
N ARG A 100 -3.82 10.44 -5.14
CA ARG A 100 -4.98 10.93 -4.36
C ARG A 100 -6.24 10.74 -5.18
N GLU A 101 -7.38 10.59 -4.54
CA GLU A 101 -8.67 10.45 -5.25
C GLU A 101 -9.00 11.69 -6.10
N SER A 102 -8.60 12.88 -5.67
CA SER A 102 -8.73 14.11 -6.43
C SER A 102 -7.99 14.14 -7.77
N MET A 103 -7.07 13.20 -8.02
CA MET A 103 -6.40 13.04 -9.31
C MET A 103 -7.26 12.28 -10.34
N ALA A 104 -8.24 11.52 -9.86
CA ALA A 104 -9.10 10.66 -10.70
C ALA A 104 -10.54 11.17 -10.79
N SER A 105 -11.02 11.89 -9.76
CA SER A 105 -12.43 12.28 -9.62
C SER A 105 -12.54 13.64 -8.94
N SER A 106 -13.58 14.41 -9.27
CA SER A 106 -13.91 15.63 -8.52
C SER A 106 -14.46 15.29 -7.12
N ASP A 107 -14.40 16.25 -6.19
CA ASP A 107 -14.94 16.07 -4.85
C ASP A 107 -16.44 15.72 -4.87
N GLU A 108 -17.20 16.28 -5.82
CA GLU A 108 -18.62 15.96 -5.99
C GLU A 108 -18.83 14.49 -6.41
N GLN A 109 -18.02 13.99 -7.33
CA GLN A 109 -18.06 12.58 -7.76
C GLN A 109 -17.65 11.64 -6.63
N VAL A 110 -16.61 11.99 -5.88
CA VAL A 110 -16.19 11.22 -4.70
C VAL A 110 -17.31 11.16 -3.66
N ASN A 111 -17.88 12.32 -3.29
CA ASN A 111 -18.92 12.43 -2.26
C ASN A 111 -20.24 11.74 -2.65
N SER A 112 -20.54 11.60 -3.93
CA SER A 112 -21.70 10.88 -4.43
C SER A 112 -21.47 9.37 -4.60
N SER A 113 -20.26 8.88 -4.44
CA SER A 113 -19.89 7.48 -4.65
C SER A 113 -20.37 6.55 -3.53
N GLY A 114 -20.52 5.25 -3.85
CA GLY A 114 -20.86 4.21 -2.87
C GLY A 114 -19.79 4.09 -1.79
N ILE A 115 -18.52 4.10 -2.16
CA ILE A 115 -17.39 3.99 -1.22
C ILE A 115 -17.38 5.15 -0.21
N TYR A 116 -17.72 6.38 -0.62
CA TYR A 116 -17.80 7.50 0.29
C TYR A 116 -18.91 7.29 1.34
N ARG A 117 -20.14 6.95 0.90
CA ARG A 117 -21.29 6.79 1.79
C ARG A 117 -21.16 5.58 2.70
N ASN A 118 -20.66 4.46 2.19
CA ASN A 118 -20.67 3.17 2.91
C ASN A 118 -19.38 2.91 3.68
N PHE A 119 -18.24 3.57 3.31
CA PHE A 119 -16.97 3.37 3.96
C PHE A 119 -16.40 4.65 4.59
N TYR A 120 -16.30 5.77 3.85
CA TYR A 120 -15.65 6.99 4.38
C TYR A 120 -16.45 7.60 5.52
N LEU A 121 -17.73 7.88 5.32
CA LEU A 121 -18.59 8.54 6.33
C LEU A 121 -18.72 7.73 7.64
N PRO A 122 -19.03 6.43 7.61
CA PRO A 122 -19.15 5.63 8.85
C PRO A 122 -17.83 5.55 9.65
N ASN A 123 -16.69 5.60 8.98
CA ASN A 123 -15.37 5.55 9.61
C ASN A 123 -14.76 6.94 9.87
N ARG A 124 -15.51 8.04 9.61
CA ARG A 124 -15.10 9.45 9.81
C ARG A 124 -13.83 9.82 9.03
N LEU A 125 -13.62 9.22 7.86
CA LEU A 125 -12.47 9.48 7.00
C LEU A 125 -12.74 10.70 6.12
N ALA A 126 -11.74 11.59 6.00
CA ALA A 126 -11.84 12.79 5.20
C ALA A 126 -10.80 12.84 4.06
N TYR A 127 -9.62 12.32 4.31
CA TYR A 127 -8.54 12.36 3.33
C TYR A 127 -7.97 10.98 3.09
N SER A 128 -7.57 10.71 1.85
CA SER A 128 -6.87 9.48 1.51
C SER A 128 -5.72 9.70 0.55
N VAL A 129 -4.73 8.83 0.66
CA VAL A 129 -3.67 8.63 -0.32
C VAL A 129 -3.53 7.14 -0.58
N GLY A 130 -3.28 6.77 -1.82
CA GLY A 130 -3.05 5.39 -2.22
C GLY A 130 -1.70 5.21 -2.88
N LEU A 131 -1.22 3.97 -2.87
CA LEU A 131 -0.13 3.48 -3.70
C LEU A 131 -0.66 2.30 -4.52
N SER A 132 -0.84 2.49 -5.82
CA SER A 132 -1.03 1.39 -6.75
C SER A 132 0.30 0.69 -6.94
N ILE A 133 0.35 -0.60 -6.62
CA ILE A 133 1.58 -1.38 -6.69
C ILE A 133 1.49 -2.28 -7.92
N SER A 134 2.38 -2.05 -8.89
CA SER A 134 2.43 -2.82 -10.13
C SER A 134 3.79 -3.50 -10.31
N PHE A 135 3.77 -4.65 -10.96
CA PHE A 135 4.95 -5.36 -11.41
C PHE A 135 4.81 -5.67 -12.90
N ARG A 136 5.73 -5.19 -13.73
CA ARG A 136 5.67 -5.30 -15.21
C ARG A 136 4.33 -4.78 -15.78
N GLU A 137 3.88 -3.63 -15.27
CA GLU A 137 2.62 -2.96 -15.61
C GLU A 137 1.34 -3.64 -15.13
N GLU A 138 1.42 -4.83 -14.51
CA GLU A 138 0.27 -5.53 -13.93
C GLU A 138 0.08 -5.11 -12.46
N PRO A 139 -1.13 -4.75 -12.02
CA PRO A 139 -1.39 -4.42 -10.63
C PRO A 139 -1.29 -5.69 -9.76
N VAL A 140 -0.49 -5.63 -8.71
CA VAL A 140 -0.24 -6.74 -7.78
C VAL A 140 -0.63 -6.41 -6.34
N GLY A 141 -0.89 -5.14 -6.03
CA GLY A 141 -1.30 -4.71 -4.71
C GLY A 141 -1.79 -3.27 -4.67
N LEU A 142 -2.43 -2.93 -3.57
CA LEU A 142 -2.92 -1.60 -3.28
C LEU A 142 -2.75 -1.30 -1.79
N LEU A 143 -2.09 -0.21 -1.48
CA LEU A 143 -2.01 0.36 -0.15
C LEU A 143 -2.82 1.65 -0.11
N LYS A 144 -3.73 1.78 0.86
CA LYS A 144 -4.49 3.01 1.12
C LYS A 144 -4.29 3.46 2.55
N LEU A 145 -4.00 4.74 2.73
CA LEU A 145 -3.90 5.41 4.02
C LEU A 145 -5.00 6.44 4.13
N TYR A 146 -5.56 6.61 5.31
CA TYR A 146 -6.69 7.48 5.58
C TYR A 146 -6.41 8.40 6.78
N ARG A 147 -6.93 9.63 6.70
CA ARG A 147 -6.95 10.61 7.80
C ARG A 147 -8.35 11.11 8.06
N GLN A 148 -8.65 11.42 9.32
CA GLN A 148 -9.87 12.11 9.75
C GLN A 148 -9.75 13.61 9.44
N ALA A 149 -10.86 14.34 9.54
CA ALA A 149 -10.95 15.76 9.17
C ALA A 149 -10.17 16.71 10.10
N ASP A 150 -9.81 16.26 11.30
CA ASP A 150 -8.99 17.01 12.26
C ASP A 150 -7.50 17.05 11.89
N LYS A 151 -7.07 16.27 10.90
CA LYS A 151 -5.70 16.24 10.37
C LYS A 151 -5.60 16.94 9.01
N PRO A 152 -4.40 17.41 8.64
CA PRO A 152 -4.21 17.97 7.30
C PRO A 152 -4.29 16.90 6.22
N PRO A 153 -4.65 17.26 4.97
CA PRO A 153 -4.53 16.36 3.81
C PRO A 153 -3.12 15.79 3.67
N PHE A 154 -3.01 14.64 2.99
CA PHE A 154 -1.70 14.07 2.64
C PHE A 154 -0.92 15.00 1.71
N SER A 155 0.36 15.18 1.99
CA SER A 155 1.25 16.08 1.27
C SER A 155 1.95 15.40 0.08
N GLU A 156 2.63 16.18 -0.76
CA GLU A 156 3.51 15.66 -1.81
C GLU A 156 4.68 14.83 -1.23
N ARG A 157 5.13 15.19 -0.01
CA ARG A 157 6.13 14.41 0.72
C ARG A 157 5.59 13.01 1.07
N ASP A 158 4.33 12.91 1.52
CA ASP A 158 3.73 11.63 1.87
C ASP A 158 3.61 10.73 0.62
N MET A 159 3.21 11.30 -0.52
CA MET A 159 3.18 10.62 -1.81
C MET A 159 4.57 10.15 -2.24
N PHE A 160 5.58 11.02 -2.12
CA PHE A 160 6.96 10.68 -2.45
C PHE A 160 7.48 9.48 -1.63
N VAL A 161 7.21 9.45 -0.30
CA VAL A 161 7.57 8.29 0.55
C VAL A 161 6.97 7.00 0.03
N LEU A 162 5.67 7.01 -0.32
CA LEU A 162 4.99 5.84 -0.87
C LEU A 162 5.61 5.38 -2.18
N GLU A 163 5.93 6.32 -3.07
CA GLU A 163 6.57 6.02 -4.35
C GLU A 163 7.94 5.37 -4.21
N GLN A 164 8.75 5.79 -3.22
CA GLN A 164 10.05 5.16 -2.96
C GLN A 164 9.90 3.69 -2.54
N LEU A 165 8.81 3.32 -1.87
CA LEU A 165 8.55 1.95 -1.42
C LEU A 165 7.91 1.07 -2.51
N HIS A 166 7.40 1.64 -3.59
CA HIS A 166 6.65 0.93 -4.64
C HIS A 166 7.36 -0.34 -5.14
N LYS A 167 8.62 -0.21 -5.56
CA LYS A 167 9.37 -1.34 -6.12
C LYS A 167 9.61 -2.46 -5.10
N HIS A 168 9.85 -2.10 -3.85
CA HIS A 168 10.08 -3.06 -2.77
C HIS A 168 8.82 -3.89 -2.50
N PHE A 169 7.65 -3.23 -2.43
CA PHE A 169 6.37 -3.91 -2.32
C PHE A 169 6.08 -4.79 -3.54
N ALA A 170 6.27 -4.26 -4.76
CA ALA A 170 6.02 -5.01 -5.98
C ALA A 170 6.83 -6.32 -6.03
N TYR A 171 8.12 -6.24 -5.75
CA TYR A 171 8.98 -7.42 -5.67
C TYR A 171 8.47 -8.40 -4.62
N ARG A 172 8.12 -7.90 -3.43
CA ARG A 172 7.71 -8.77 -2.32
C ARG A 172 6.37 -9.45 -2.56
N LEU A 173 5.41 -8.75 -3.16
CA LEU A 173 4.10 -9.31 -3.49
C LEU A 173 4.18 -10.42 -4.57
N VAL A 174 5.06 -10.25 -5.56
CA VAL A 174 5.22 -11.22 -6.65
C VAL A 174 6.10 -12.39 -6.25
N TYR A 175 7.21 -12.12 -5.56
CA TYR A 175 8.17 -13.13 -5.11
C TYR A 175 7.91 -13.51 -3.65
N GLU A 176 6.70 -13.99 -3.37
CA GLU A 176 6.32 -14.43 -2.03
C GLU A 176 7.25 -15.53 -1.51
N ALA A 177 7.65 -15.39 -0.23
CA ALA A 177 8.61 -16.29 0.39
C ALA A 177 8.15 -17.76 0.54
N LYS A 178 6.93 -18.11 0.12
CA LYS A 178 6.41 -19.50 0.20
C LYS A 178 7.33 -20.54 -0.46
N ASN A 179 8.11 -20.11 -1.46
CA ASN A 179 9.08 -20.98 -2.12
C ASN A 179 10.50 -20.88 -1.55
N ASN A 180 10.72 -20.15 -0.43
CA ASN A 180 12.06 -19.67 -0.08
C ASN A 180 12.59 -20.04 1.30
N LYS A 181 11.95 -20.93 2.09
CA LYS A 181 12.67 -21.47 3.27
C LYS A 181 14.06 -22.01 2.90
N GLY A 182 14.21 -22.62 1.74
CA GLY A 182 15.51 -23.10 1.26
C GLY A 182 16.33 -22.10 0.41
N LYS A 183 15.72 -21.02 -0.10
CA LYS A 183 16.44 -20.01 -0.89
C LYS A 183 16.88 -18.81 -0.04
N ALA A 184 16.13 -18.45 0.99
CA ALA A 184 16.56 -17.42 1.95
C ALA A 184 17.83 -17.87 2.69
N GLU A 185 17.90 -19.13 3.14
CA GLU A 185 19.13 -19.69 3.71
C GLU A 185 20.31 -19.68 2.73
N LYS A 186 20.06 -20.04 1.45
CA LYS A 186 21.09 -19.96 0.40
C LYS A 186 21.49 -18.53 0.06
N PHE A 187 20.56 -17.58 0.11
CA PHE A 187 20.82 -16.16 -0.16
C PHE A 187 21.60 -15.51 0.99
N ILE A 188 21.19 -15.76 2.24
CA ILE A 188 21.91 -15.31 3.44
C ILE A 188 23.33 -15.91 3.46
N THR A 189 23.48 -17.20 3.15
CA THR A 189 24.78 -17.87 3.09
C THR A 189 25.66 -17.29 1.97
N LYS A 190 25.08 -16.90 0.84
CA LYS A 190 25.80 -16.28 -0.28
C LYS A 190 26.23 -14.85 0.06
N PHE A 191 25.38 -14.06 0.73
CA PHE A 191 25.72 -12.70 1.19
C PHE A 191 26.75 -12.73 2.34
N ALA A 192 26.59 -13.64 3.32
CA ALA A 192 27.56 -13.81 4.39
C ALA A 192 28.97 -14.14 3.83
N LYS A 193 29.06 -14.95 2.76
CA LYS A 193 30.34 -15.25 2.08
C LYS A 193 30.95 -14.06 1.32
N ILE A 194 30.16 -13.05 0.95
CA ILE A 194 30.64 -11.86 0.23
C ILE A 194 31.13 -10.78 1.20
N TYR A 195 30.59 -10.74 2.42
CA TYR A 195 30.86 -9.69 3.42
C TYR A 195 31.57 -10.17 4.69
N THR A 196 32.04 -11.41 4.72
CA THR A 196 32.98 -11.86 5.77
C THR A 196 34.42 -11.67 5.26
N PRO A 197 35.25 -10.86 5.98
CA PRO A 197 36.65 -10.61 5.58
C PRO A 197 37.48 -11.88 5.63
#